data_7201b725035a56f621464b0f269f562e
#
_entry.id   7201b725035a56f621464b0f269f562e
#
_cell.length_a   1.000
_cell.length_b   1.000
_cell.length_c   1.000
_cell.angle_alpha   90.00
_cell.angle_beta   90.00
_cell.angle_gamma   90.00
#
_symmetry.space_group_name_H-M   'P 1'
#
loop_
_entity.id
_entity.type
_entity.pdbx_description
1 polymer ?
#
loop_
_entity_poly.entity_id
_entity_poly.type
_entity_poly.pdbx_seq_one_letter_code
_entity_poly.pdbx_strand_id
1 'polypeptide(L)'
;PLGAVYSRYSDAETRQTSEPACLVRRLFPVEKAREVFGLYQEFEGSLSVFSDGRVIRDHLAQERMGNHLRRLLSLSTEAKQPNDGRFHIVRDTAEWMSRHAHEIEKFCMFFENAEAAEAALPRFYALEDVEVVQGSPDNIEVTAKGVDKGSALLALADRLGIPHECTLAVGDSDNDRAMLEKAGVAAVMANGMER
;
A
#
# COMPACT_ATOMS: atom_id res chain seq x y z
N PRO A 1 -0.45 -1.18 5.37
CA PRO A 1 0.75 -1.17 4.53
C PRO A 1 1.18 -2.59 4.22
N LEU A 2 1.50 -2.89 2.92
CA LEU A 2 1.88 -4.25 2.51
C LEU A 2 3.32 -4.61 2.94
N GLY A 3 4.16 -3.63 3.24
CA GLY A 3 5.54 -3.83 3.68
C GLY A 3 5.69 -4.16 5.16
N ALA A 4 4.63 -4.04 5.96
CA ALA A 4 4.67 -4.35 7.39
C ALA A 4 3.35 -4.93 7.89
N VAL A 5 3.43 -5.86 8.82
CA VAL A 5 2.28 -6.44 9.51
C VAL A 5 2.26 -5.92 10.93
N TYR A 6 1.17 -5.27 11.30
CA TYR A 6 0.96 -4.74 12.65
C TYR A 6 -0.17 -5.48 13.34
N SER A 7 -0.01 -5.79 14.62
CA SER A 7 -1.09 -6.26 15.46
C SER A 7 -1.35 -5.26 16.60
N ARG A 8 -2.63 -5.06 16.92
CA ARG A 8 -3.04 -4.46 18.18
C ARG A 8 -3.47 -5.60 19.10
N TYR A 9 -2.81 -5.77 20.20
CA TYR A 9 -3.24 -6.69 21.23
C TYR A 9 -4.14 -5.91 22.20
N SER A 10 -5.40 -6.32 22.33
CA SER A 10 -6.25 -5.88 23.44
C SER A 10 -6.23 -6.97 24.47
N ASP A 11 -5.67 -6.70 25.63
CA ASP A 11 -5.86 -7.55 26.78
C ASP A 11 -7.31 -7.44 27.24
N ALA A 12 -8.07 -8.52 27.10
CA ALA A 12 -9.49 -8.54 27.44
C ALA A 12 -9.75 -8.30 28.93
N GLU A 13 -8.76 -8.55 29.80
CA GLU A 13 -8.89 -8.36 31.24
C GLU A 13 -8.62 -6.92 31.68
N THR A 14 -7.68 -6.22 31.05
CA THR A 14 -7.24 -4.89 31.50
C THR A 14 -7.81 -3.75 30.68
N ARG A 15 -8.40 -4.01 29.51
CA ARG A 15 -8.80 -2.99 28.50
C ARG A 15 -7.67 -2.02 28.11
N GLN A 16 -6.43 -2.35 28.40
CA GLN A 16 -5.28 -1.59 27.94
C GLN A 16 -4.94 -2.02 26.51
N THR A 17 -5.06 -1.10 25.57
CA THR A 17 -4.55 -1.30 24.20
C THR A 17 -3.05 -1.02 24.22
N SER A 18 -2.23 -2.04 23.96
CA SER A 18 -0.82 -1.83 23.65
C SER A 18 -0.70 -1.06 22.33
N GLU A 19 0.37 -0.28 22.19
CA GLU A 19 0.70 0.28 20.89
C GLU A 19 0.86 -0.84 19.85
N PRO A 20 0.50 -0.60 18.56
CA PRO A 20 0.61 -1.62 17.54
C PRO A 20 2.08 -2.02 17.37
N ALA A 21 2.38 -3.29 17.63
CA ALA A 21 3.71 -3.83 17.42
C ALA A 21 3.89 -4.27 15.97
N CYS A 22 4.99 -3.88 15.34
CA CYS A 22 5.36 -4.35 14.02
C CYS A 22 5.87 -5.80 14.14
N LEU A 23 5.15 -6.76 13.55
CA LEU A 23 5.49 -8.19 13.61
C LEU A 23 6.46 -8.59 12.50
N VAL A 24 6.27 -8.06 11.31
CA VAL A 24 7.08 -8.31 10.11
C VAL A 24 7.22 -7.01 9.36
N ARG A 25 8.42 -6.67 8.95
CA ARG A 25 8.72 -5.49 8.14
C ARG A 25 9.63 -5.88 6.98
N ARG A 26 9.28 -5.45 5.78
CA ARG A 26 10.06 -5.59 4.56
C ARG A 26 10.18 -4.24 3.90
N LEU A 27 11.41 -3.79 3.67
CA LEU A 27 11.72 -2.47 3.15
C LEU A 27 12.34 -2.59 1.77
N PHE A 28 12.22 -1.53 0.99
CA PHE A 28 13.02 -1.39 -0.22
C PHE A 28 14.52 -1.31 0.13
N PRO A 29 15.41 -1.87 -0.71
CA PRO A 29 16.79 -1.41 -0.78
C PRO A 29 16.81 0.09 -1.11
N VAL A 30 17.69 0.86 -0.46
CA VAL A 30 17.72 2.33 -0.54
C VAL A 30 17.75 2.84 -1.98
N GLU A 31 18.62 2.28 -2.81
CA GLU A 31 18.77 2.71 -4.21
C GLU A 31 17.53 2.37 -5.04
N LYS A 32 16.88 1.22 -4.75
CA LYS A 32 15.63 0.85 -5.41
C LYS A 32 14.47 1.77 -4.99
N ALA A 33 14.41 2.16 -3.72
CA ALA A 33 13.42 3.15 -3.25
C ALA A 33 13.59 4.49 -3.98
N ARG A 34 14.83 4.94 -4.20
CA ARG A 34 15.14 6.16 -4.96
C ARG A 34 14.76 6.04 -6.44
N GLU A 35 15.06 4.91 -7.07
CA GLU A 35 14.70 4.63 -8.46
C GLU A 35 13.18 4.66 -8.66
N VAL A 36 12.43 3.93 -7.83
CA VAL A 36 10.96 3.89 -7.87
C VAL A 36 10.36 5.28 -7.62
N PHE A 37 10.86 5.99 -6.62
CA PHE A 37 10.43 7.36 -6.34
C PHE A 37 10.68 8.29 -7.53
N GLY A 38 11.87 8.22 -8.15
CA GLY A 38 12.23 8.99 -9.32
C GLY A 38 11.27 8.75 -10.50
N LEU A 39 10.90 7.49 -10.72
CA LEU A 39 9.93 7.17 -11.77
C LEU A 39 8.54 7.80 -11.48
N TYR A 40 8.06 7.75 -10.23
CA TYR A 40 6.80 8.39 -9.88
C TYR A 40 6.80 9.91 -10.12
N GLN A 41 7.95 10.57 -9.96
CA GLN A 41 8.07 12.01 -10.20
C GLN A 41 7.90 12.43 -11.67
N GLU A 42 7.95 11.46 -12.61
CA GLU A 42 7.69 11.72 -14.03
C GLU A 42 6.20 11.83 -14.37
N PHE A 43 5.32 11.50 -13.42
CA PHE A 43 3.87 11.45 -13.64
C PHE A 43 3.13 12.41 -12.72
N GLU A 44 1.97 12.85 -13.18
CA GLU A 44 1.04 13.61 -12.36
C GLU A 44 0.07 12.67 -11.60
N GLY A 45 -0.08 12.92 -10.30
CA GLY A 45 -0.97 12.12 -9.47
C GLY A 45 -0.84 12.47 -7.99
N SER A 46 -1.54 11.70 -7.17
CA SER A 46 -1.43 11.77 -5.71
C SER A 46 -0.53 10.66 -5.21
N LEU A 47 0.76 10.95 -5.05
CA LEU A 47 1.73 9.99 -4.50
C LEU A 47 1.60 9.89 -2.98
N SER A 48 1.53 8.66 -2.51
CA SER A 48 1.61 8.28 -1.11
C SER A 48 2.84 7.40 -0.90
N VAL A 49 3.69 7.77 0.03
CA VAL A 49 4.85 6.98 0.46
C VAL A 49 4.53 6.35 1.81
N PHE A 50 4.70 5.04 1.94
CA PHE A 50 4.44 4.32 3.18
C PHE A 50 5.75 4.05 3.88
N SER A 51 5.84 4.49 5.13
CA SER A 51 7.02 4.37 5.98
C SER A 51 6.59 4.27 7.44
N ASP A 52 7.10 3.27 8.14
CA ASP A 52 6.83 3.02 9.57
C ASP A 52 5.32 3.02 9.92
N GLY A 53 4.53 2.36 9.07
CA GLY A 53 3.08 2.28 9.24
C GLY A 53 2.32 3.59 8.99
N ARG A 54 3.01 4.63 8.52
CA ARG A 54 2.45 5.95 8.21
C ARG A 54 2.35 6.16 6.71
N VAL A 55 1.48 7.07 6.33
CA VAL A 55 1.32 7.54 4.94
C VAL A 55 1.89 8.95 4.86
N ILE A 56 2.95 9.11 4.10
CA ILE A 56 3.63 10.37 3.88
C ILE A 56 3.15 10.96 2.56
N ARG A 57 2.73 12.22 2.58
CA ARG A 57 2.33 13.00 1.40
C ARG A 57 2.80 14.44 1.56
N ASP A 58 3.03 15.15 0.47
CA ASP A 58 3.07 16.60 0.49
C ASP A 58 1.66 17.21 0.39
N HIS A 59 1.59 18.53 0.50
CA HIS A 59 0.30 19.25 0.44
C HIS A 59 -0.40 19.05 -0.90
N LEU A 60 0.33 19.01 -2.03
CA LEU A 60 -0.24 18.84 -3.36
C LEU A 60 -0.83 17.44 -3.55
N ALA A 61 -0.09 16.41 -3.16
CA ALA A 61 -0.58 15.02 -3.18
C ALA A 61 -1.82 14.84 -2.28
N GLN A 62 -1.83 15.50 -1.12
CA GLN A 62 -2.98 15.47 -0.21
C GLN A 62 -4.22 16.16 -0.80
N GLU A 63 -4.05 17.30 -1.47
CA GLU A 63 -5.12 18.00 -2.17
C GLU A 63 -5.67 17.17 -3.33
N ARG A 64 -4.78 16.60 -4.17
CA ARG A 64 -5.15 15.72 -5.28
C ARG A 64 -5.94 14.51 -4.80
N MET A 65 -5.51 13.88 -3.69
CA MET A 65 -6.23 12.77 -3.07
C MET A 65 -7.61 13.19 -2.57
N GLY A 66 -7.74 14.34 -1.94
CA GLY A 66 -9.04 14.89 -1.52
C GLY A 66 -9.99 15.09 -2.70
N ASN A 67 -9.49 15.60 -3.83
CA ASN A 67 -10.25 15.76 -5.06
C ASN A 67 -10.66 14.42 -5.68
N HIS A 68 -9.76 13.43 -5.69
CA HIS A 68 -10.01 12.08 -6.16
C HIS A 68 -11.13 11.40 -5.34
N LEU A 69 -11.04 11.41 -4.01
CA LEU A 69 -12.07 10.85 -3.13
C LEU A 69 -13.43 11.53 -3.29
N ARG A 70 -13.47 12.86 -3.46
CA ARG A 70 -14.72 13.57 -3.74
C ARG A 70 -15.39 13.12 -5.03
N ARG A 71 -14.59 12.87 -6.08
CA ARG A 71 -15.09 12.33 -7.36
C ARG A 71 -15.67 10.94 -7.20
N LEU A 72 -14.94 10.01 -6.56
CA LEU A 72 -15.38 8.63 -6.36
C LEU A 72 -16.64 8.50 -5.53
N LEU A 73 -16.76 9.27 -4.47
CA LEU A 73 -17.86 9.16 -3.52
C LEU A 73 -19.04 10.05 -3.86
N SER A 74 -18.98 10.82 -4.95
CA SER A 74 -19.99 11.83 -5.34
C SER A 74 -20.37 12.76 -4.18
N LEU A 75 -19.43 13.03 -3.28
CA LEU A 75 -19.67 13.82 -2.07
C LEU A 75 -19.61 15.30 -2.40
N SER A 76 -20.66 16.02 -2.03
CA SER A 76 -20.74 17.49 -2.11
C SER A 76 -20.02 18.21 -0.96
N THR A 77 -19.56 17.48 0.06
CA THR A 77 -18.95 18.01 1.28
C THR A 77 -17.52 17.50 1.47
N GLU A 78 -16.65 18.31 2.06
CA GLU A 78 -15.30 17.93 2.46
C GLU A 78 -15.34 16.69 3.37
N ALA A 79 -14.99 15.54 2.81
CA ALA A 79 -14.73 14.37 3.61
C ALA A 79 -13.45 14.64 4.42
N LYS A 80 -13.59 14.99 5.69
CA LYS A 80 -12.46 15.06 6.61
C LYS A 80 -11.86 13.67 6.71
N GLN A 81 -10.64 13.50 6.22
CA GLN A 81 -9.90 12.27 6.48
C GLN A 81 -9.74 12.12 8.01
N PRO A 82 -9.94 10.92 8.55
CA PRO A 82 -9.72 10.70 9.97
C PRO A 82 -8.29 11.09 10.33
N ASN A 83 -8.11 12.02 11.23
CA ASN A 83 -6.80 12.36 11.78
C ASN A 83 -6.45 11.34 12.88
N ASP A 84 -6.16 10.11 12.46
CA ASP A 84 -5.80 9.00 13.36
C ASP A 84 -4.28 8.84 13.54
N GLY A 85 -3.52 9.87 13.18
CA GLY A 85 -2.05 9.89 13.29
C GLY A 85 -1.31 9.09 12.21
N ARG A 86 -2.04 8.41 11.30
CA ARG A 86 -1.40 7.64 10.21
C ARG A 86 -0.94 8.52 9.05
N PHE A 87 -1.53 9.69 8.87
CA PHE A 87 -1.18 10.61 7.79
C PHE A 87 -0.17 11.64 8.29
N HIS A 88 0.94 11.76 7.59
CA HIS A 88 1.99 12.72 7.87
C HIS A 88 2.21 13.60 6.63
N ILE A 89 1.83 14.87 6.75
CA ILE A 89 1.98 15.83 5.65
C ILE A 89 3.34 16.51 5.78
N VAL A 90 4.16 16.35 4.76
CA VAL A 90 5.47 16.98 4.64
C VAL A 90 5.42 18.17 3.70
N ARG A 91 6.40 19.05 3.80
CA ARG A 91 6.50 20.21 2.91
C ARG A 91 6.82 19.79 1.47
N ASP A 92 7.72 18.84 1.33
CA ASP A 92 8.25 18.34 0.06
C ASP A 92 8.61 16.87 0.24
N THR A 93 7.98 16.00 -0.56
CA THR A 93 8.21 14.55 -0.50
C THR A 93 9.61 14.18 -0.96
N ALA A 94 10.21 14.90 -1.93
CA ALA A 94 11.57 14.62 -2.40
C ALA A 94 12.62 14.99 -1.35
N GLU A 95 12.45 16.12 -0.67
CA GLU A 95 13.30 16.48 0.46
C GLU A 95 13.20 15.44 1.59
N TRP A 96 12.00 14.99 1.90
CA TRP A 96 11.77 13.95 2.90
C TRP A 96 12.43 12.64 2.49
N MET A 97 12.23 12.16 1.24
CA MET A 97 12.84 10.95 0.68
C MET A 97 14.36 10.97 0.71
N SER A 98 15.01 12.12 0.55
CA SER A 98 16.47 12.23 0.60
C SER A 98 17.07 11.72 1.92
N ARG A 99 16.30 11.80 3.00
CA ARG A 99 16.69 11.40 4.36
C ARG A 99 16.13 10.07 4.81
N HIS A 100 15.00 9.60 4.22
CA HIS A 100 14.21 8.47 4.71
C HIS A 100 14.10 7.30 3.71
N ALA A 101 14.88 7.30 2.63
CA ALA A 101 14.82 6.24 1.61
C ALA A 101 15.09 4.82 2.16
N HIS A 102 15.68 4.71 3.35
CA HIS A 102 15.96 3.45 4.03
C HIS A 102 14.79 2.89 4.86
N GLU A 103 13.65 3.60 4.90
CA GLU A 103 12.47 3.23 5.71
C GLU A 103 11.24 2.90 4.86
N ILE A 104 11.39 2.82 3.54
CA ILE A 104 10.24 2.75 2.62
C ILE A 104 9.69 1.34 2.54
N GLU A 105 8.38 1.22 2.78
CA GLU A 105 7.62 -0.02 2.73
C GLU A 105 6.87 -0.18 1.40
N LYS A 106 6.28 0.92 0.87
CA LYS A 106 5.45 0.92 -0.34
C LYS A 106 5.33 2.33 -0.92
N PHE A 107 5.21 2.39 -2.23
CA PHE A 107 4.70 3.56 -2.95
C PHE A 107 3.31 3.26 -3.51
N CYS A 108 2.44 4.26 -3.54
CA CYS A 108 1.14 4.19 -4.20
C CYS A 108 0.80 5.57 -4.76
N MET A 109 0.52 5.62 -6.06
CA MET A 109 0.03 6.82 -6.70
C MET A 109 -1.38 6.58 -7.24
N PHE A 110 -2.28 7.52 -6.97
CA PHE A 110 -3.54 7.65 -7.69
C PHE A 110 -3.36 8.66 -8.82
N PHE A 111 -3.57 8.21 -10.02
CA PHE A 111 -3.56 9.01 -11.24
C PHE A 111 -4.88 9.80 -11.38
N GLU A 112 -4.95 10.69 -12.34
CA GLU A 112 -6.18 11.46 -12.57
C GLU A 112 -7.35 10.55 -13.02
N ASN A 113 -7.05 9.53 -13.81
CA ASN A 113 -8.00 8.55 -14.34
C ASN A 113 -7.28 7.22 -14.67
N ALA A 114 -8.07 6.22 -15.08
CA ALA A 114 -7.56 4.90 -15.43
C ALA A 114 -6.65 4.92 -16.67
N GLU A 115 -6.97 5.75 -17.66
CA GLU A 115 -6.19 5.87 -18.90
C GLU A 115 -4.77 6.38 -18.62
N ALA A 116 -4.62 7.33 -17.69
CA ALA A 116 -3.31 7.84 -17.28
C ALA A 116 -2.50 6.77 -16.54
N ALA A 117 -3.14 5.98 -15.68
CA ALA A 117 -2.50 4.85 -15.00
C ALA A 117 -2.08 3.77 -16.00
N GLU A 118 -2.95 3.39 -16.93
CA GLU A 118 -2.66 2.40 -17.97
C GLU A 118 -1.48 2.81 -18.86
N ALA A 119 -1.41 4.08 -19.24
CA ALA A 119 -0.30 4.62 -20.03
C ALA A 119 1.03 4.59 -19.26
N ALA A 120 1.02 4.71 -17.94
CA ALA A 120 2.20 4.66 -17.09
C ALA A 120 2.69 3.23 -16.78
N LEU A 121 1.77 2.25 -16.72
CA LEU A 121 2.07 0.87 -16.30
C LEU A 121 3.29 0.23 -16.96
N PRO A 122 3.52 0.33 -18.31
CA PRO A 122 4.68 -0.28 -18.95
C PRO A 122 6.02 0.19 -18.36
N ARG A 123 6.09 1.44 -17.89
CA ARG A 123 7.28 2.01 -17.26
C ARG A 123 7.54 1.38 -15.89
N PHE A 124 6.47 1.11 -15.13
CA PHE A 124 6.58 0.45 -13.83
C PHE A 124 6.89 -1.04 -13.96
N TYR A 125 6.28 -1.73 -14.93
CA TYR A 125 6.61 -3.15 -15.21
C TYR A 125 8.03 -3.37 -15.74
N ALA A 126 8.68 -2.34 -16.28
CA ALA A 126 10.08 -2.41 -16.69
C ALA A 126 11.07 -2.31 -15.51
N LEU A 127 10.60 -1.97 -14.30
CA LEU A 127 11.44 -1.99 -13.10
C LEU A 127 11.75 -3.43 -12.69
N GLU A 128 13.01 -3.69 -12.42
CA GLU A 128 13.45 -4.97 -11.86
C GLU A 128 13.38 -4.96 -10.33
N ASP A 129 13.29 -6.14 -9.72
CA ASP A 129 13.33 -6.35 -8.27
C ASP A 129 12.27 -5.58 -7.47
N VAL A 130 11.09 -5.46 -8.05
CA VAL A 130 9.89 -4.90 -7.42
C VAL A 130 8.65 -5.74 -7.72
N GLU A 131 7.61 -5.57 -6.93
CA GLU A 131 6.23 -6.01 -7.25
C GLU A 131 5.42 -4.79 -7.62
N VAL A 132 4.75 -4.85 -8.78
CA VAL A 132 3.87 -3.79 -9.30
C VAL A 132 2.46 -4.34 -9.38
N VAL A 133 1.53 -3.71 -8.71
CA VAL A 133 0.11 -4.14 -8.69
C VAL A 133 -0.81 -2.93 -8.76
N GLN A 134 -2.07 -3.19 -9.14
CA GLN A 134 -3.17 -2.23 -9.08
C GLN A 134 -4.22 -2.68 -8.07
N GLY A 135 -4.63 -1.79 -7.17
CA GLY A 135 -5.77 -1.99 -6.27
C GLY A 135 -7.06 -1.38 -6.81
N SER A 136 -6.94 -0.50 -7.83
CA SER A 136 -8.02 0.08 -8.62
C SER A 136 -7.49 0.41 -10.02
N PRO A 137 -8.35 0.63 -11.03
CA PRO A 137 -7.90 0.94 -12.39
C PRO A 137 -7.02 2.19 -12.51
N ASP A 138 -7.15 3.11 -11.58
CA ASP A 138 -6.50 4.43 -11.59
C ASP A 138 -5.33 4.55 -10.61
N ASN A 139 -4.88 3.44 -10.01
CA ASN A 139 -3.68 3.47 -9.16
C ASN A 139 -2.59 2.51 -9.61
N ILE A 140 -1.36 2.80 -9.20
CA ILE A 140 -0.21 1.90 -9.29
C ILE A 140 0.44 1.84 -7.92
N GLU A 141 0.62 0.63 -7.42
CA GLU A 141 1.31 0.34 -6.17
C GLU A 141 2.62 -0.40 -6.47
N VAL A 142 3.69 -0.01 -5.79
CA VAL A 142 5.00 -0.68 -5.91
C VAL A 142 5.52 -1.02 -4.54
N THR A 143 5.93 -2.28 -4.36
CA THR A 143 6.62 -2.80 -3.18
C THR A 143 7.95 -3.44 -3.58
N ALA A 144 8.82 -3.72 -2.61
CA ALA A 144 10.04 -4.47 -2.88
C ALA A 144 9.71 -5.89 -3.35
N LYS A 145 10.63 -6.51 -4.09
CA LYS A 145 10.48 -7.88 -4.62
C LYS A 145 10.10 -8.88 -3.52
N GLY A 146 9.11 -9.72 -3.82
CA GLY A 146 8.58 -10.73 -2.90
C GLY A 146 7.74 -10.15 -1.76
N VAL A 147 7.41 -8.86 -1.81
CA VAL A 147 6.54 -8.20 -0.83
C VAL A 147 5.16 -8.01 -1.43
N ASP A 148 4.28 -8.95 -1.17
CA ASP A 148 2.89 -8.99 -1.61
C ASP A 148 1.95 -9.38 -0.45
N LYS A 149 0.63 -9.31 -0.66
CA LYS A 149 -0.36 -9.71 0.36
C LYS A 149 -0.25 -11.19 0.72
N GLY A 150 0.16 -12.05 -0.22
CA GLY A 150 0.33 -13.48 0.03
C GLY A 150 1.54 -13.77 0.90
N SER A 151 2.68 -13.15 0.65
CA SER A 151 3.85 -13.27 1.52
C SER A 151 3.59 -12.74 2.93
N ALA A 152 2.78 -11.68 3.05
CA ALA A 152 2.36 -11.15 4.34
C ALA A 152 1.41 -12.10 5.09
N LEU A 153 0.46 -12.73 4.38
CA LEU A 153 -0.44 -13.75 4.94
C LEU A 153 0.36 -14.92 5.52
N LEU A 154 1.28 -15.48 4.73
CA LEU A 154 2.08 -16.63 5.17
C LEU A 154 3.01 -16.27 6.33
N ALA A 155 3.67 -15.12 6.30
CA ALA A 155 4.51 -14.66 7.40
C ALA A 155 3.72 -14.47 8.71
N LEU A 156 2.46 -14.01 8.62
CA LEU A 156 1.57 -13.93 9.78
C LEU A 156 1.14 -15.33 10.26
N ALA A 157 0.78 -16.23 9.36
CA ALA A 157 0.43 -17.62 9.69
C ALA A 157 1.58 -18.33 10.41
N ASP A 158 2.81 -18.24 9.88
CA ASP A 158 4.01 -18.79 10.49
C ASP A 158 4.23 -18.23 11.92
N ARG A 159 4.08 -16.92 12.06
CA ARG A 159 4.22 -16.25 13.37
C ARG A 159 3.21 -16.72 14.41
N LEU A 160 2.01 -17.07 13.98
CA LEU A 160 0.91 -17.54 14.82
C LEU A 160 0.89 -19.07 14.96
N GLY A 161 1.80 -19.80 14.31
CA GLY A 161 1.81 -21.26 14.28
C GLY A 161 0.60 -21.87 13.57
N ILE A 162 0.01 -21.13 12.60
CA ILE A 162 -1.13 -21.59 11.80
C ILE A 162 -0.59 -22.25 10.53
N PRO A 163 -0.94 -23.54 10.26
CA PRO A 163 -0.61 -24.18 8.99
C PRO A 163 -1.18 -23.39 7.79
N HIS A 164 -0.41 -23.28 6.70
CA HIS A 164 -0.81 -22.50 5.54
C HIS A 164 -2.14 -22.97 4.93
N GLU A 165 -2.39 -24.27 4.93
CA GLU A 165 -3.65 -24.88 4.50
C GLU A 165 -4.87 -24.48 5.36
N CYS A 166 -4.62 -23.94 6.56
CA CYS A 166 -5.67 -23.43 7.47
C CYS A 166 -5.91 -21.92 7.31
N THR A 167 -5.36 -21.29 6.28
CA THR A 167 -5.58 -19.86 5.99
C THR A 167 -6.74 -19.67 5.01
N LEU A 168 -7.48 -18.58 5.18
CA LEU A 168 -8.54 -18.14 4.26
C LEU A 168 -8.19 -16.75 3.72
N ALA A 169 -8.24 -16.59 2.41
CA ALA A 169 -8.13 -15.31 1.74
C ALA A 169 -9.41 -14.95 0.98
N VAL A 170 -9.80 -13.68 1.04
CA VAL A 170 -10.91 -13.11 0.26
C VAL A 170 -10.38 -11.87 -0.45
N GLY A 171 -10.60 -11.75 -1.75
CA GLY A 171 -10.07 -10.64 -2.55
C GLY A 171 -10.94 -10.31 -3.76
N ASP A 172 -10.72 -9.13 -4.33
CA ASP A 172 -11.49 -8.59 -5.46
C ASP A 172 -10.63 -7.89 -6.53
N SER A 173 -9.34 -7.71 -6.29
CA SER A 173 -8.46 -6.94 -7.16
C SER A 173 -7.09 -7.61 -7.39
N ASP A 174 -6.35 -7.10 -8.37
CA ASP A 174 -5.07 -7.68 -8.79
C ASP A 174 -4.06 -7.76 -7.62
N ASN A 175 -4.06 -6.78 -6.73
CA ASN A 175 -3.19 -6.79 -5.55
C ASN A 175 -3.53 -7.89 -4.52
N ASP A 176 -4.66 -8.62 -4.67
CA ASP A 176 -5.05 -9.76 -3.84
C ASP A 176 -4.60 -11.10 -4.43
N ARG A 177 -4.22 -11.13 -5.71
CA ARG A 177 -3.89 -12.35 -6.45
C ARG A 177 -2.91 -13.25 -5.70
N ALA A 178 -1.76 -12.71 -5.29
CA ALA A 178 -0.75 -13.48 -4.59
C ALA A 178 -1.27 -14.05 -3.24
N MET A 179 -2.18 -13.35 -2.57
CA MET A 179 -2.81 -13.82 -1.35
C MET A 179 -3.81 -14.96 -1.62
N LEU A 180 -4.61 -14.82 -2.68
CA LEU A 180 -5.56 -15.86 -3.10
C LEU A 180 -4.84 -17.13 -3.57
N GLU A 181 -3.73 -16.99 -4.29
CA GLU A 181 -2.94 -18.14 -4.78
C GLU A 181 -2.22 -18.89 -3.65
N LYS A 182 -1.84 -18.22 -2.56
CA LYS A 182 -1.05 -18.80 -1.46
C LYS A 182 -1.89 -19.28 -0.28
N ALA A 183 -3.13 -18.85 -0.16
CA ALA A 183 -4.02 -19.28 0.93
C ALA A 183 -4.46 -20.74 0.79
N GLY A 184 -4.71 -21.40 1.91
CA GLY A 184 -5.29 -22.74 1.93
C GLY A 184 -6.71 -22.78 1.35
N VAL A 185 -7.48 -21.73 1.57
CA VAL A 185 -8.81 -21.51 0.96
C VAL A 185 -8.86 -20.11 0.37
N ALA A 186 -9.29 -19.97 -0.87
CA ALA A 186 -9.45 -18.70 -1.55
C ALA A 186 -10.91 -18.46 -1.94
N ALA A 187 -11.38 -17.23 -1.73
CA ALA A 187 -12.69 -16.76 -2.18
C ALA A 187 -12.53 -15.46 -2.97
N VAL A 188 -13.04 -15.43 -4.19
CA VAL A 188 -13.02 -14.25 -5.05
C VAL A 188 -14.39 -13.61 -5.03
N MET A 189 -14.46 -12.30 -4.89
CA MET A 189 -15.71 -11.57 -4.93
C MET A 189 -16.32 -11.62 -6.34
N ALA A 190 -17.65 -11.81 -6.43
CA ALA A 190 -18.34 -11.91 -7.71
C ALA A 190 -18.24 -10.65 -8.60
N ASN A 191 -17.96 -9.51 -8.01
CA ASN A 191 -17.73 -8.23 -8.67
C ASN A 191 -16.24 -7.86 -8.77
N GLY A 192 -15.35 -8.83 -8.56
CA GLY A 192 -13.90 -8.64 -8.67
C GLY A 192 -13.44 -8.31 -10.08
N MET A 193 -12.23 -7.77 -10.20
CA MET A 193 -11.62 -7.45 -11.50
C MET A 193 -11.37 -8.75 -12.28
N GLU A 194 -11.92 -8.85 -13.49
CA GLU A 194 -11.55 -9.89 -14.46
C GLU A 194 -10.18 -9.56 -15.07
N ARG A 195 -9.13 -10.29 -14.67
CA ARG A 195 -7.82 -10.28 -15.35
C ARG A 195 -7.18 -11.66 -15.36
#